data_2622418541d866667f2e3867dd4fcf3a
#
_entry.id   2622418541d866667f2e3867dd4fcf3a
#
_cell.length_a   1.000
_cell.length_b   1.000
_cell.length_c   1.000
_cell.angle_alpha   90.00
_cell.angle_beta   90.00
_cell.angle_gamma   90.00
#
_symmetry.space_group_name_H-M   'P 1'
#
loop_
_entity.id
_entity.type
_entity.pdbx_description
1 polymer ?
#
loop_
_entity_poly.entity_id
_entity_poly.type
_entity_poly.pdbx_seq_one_letter_code
_entity_poly.pdbx_strand_id
1 'polypeptide(L)'
;VLKTILNWTREKNNIDSNWTRKASLVELKTIDVSEDPVRPEIDLQWRREFDRKIFGLKHKEEIKAIICLAFTNDVPHTVRELDLMSKVSKYEKNANMAIAYTVWSRQKGAGKKIMEEALKYAKIKNLKRVVTLSPLTPMATHYHIRNGAKLISLNAETQNFEYSL
;
A
#
# COMPACT_ATOMS: atom_id res chain seq x y z
N VAL A 1 2.97 -18.22 34.32
CA VAL A 1 3.94 -17.97 33.24
C VAL A 1 3.24 -17.61 31.95
N LEU A 2 2.24 -18.39 31.54
CA LEU A 2 1.47 -18.09 30.32
C LEU A 2 0.69 -16.77 30.40
N LYS A 3 0.07 -16.48 31.56
CA LYS A 3 -0.63 -15.22 31.83
C LYS A 3 0.31 -14.01 31.74
N THR A 4 1.53 -14.14 32.24
CA THR A 4 2.53 -13.06 32.20
C THR A 4 2.99 -12.77 30.76
N ILE A 5 3.20 -13.82 29.96
CA ILE A 5 3.58 -13.69 28.54
C ILE A 5 2.44 -13.07 27.75
N LEU A 6 1.20 -13.51 27.95
CA LEU A 6 0.01 -12.97 27.28
C LEU A 6 -0.24 -11.51 27.65
N ASN A 7 -0.07 -11.13 28.92
CA ASN A 7 -0.20 -9.75 29.37
C ASN A 7 0.90 -8.88 28.78
N TRP A 8 2.16 -9.34 28.79
CA TRP A 8 3.27 -8.63 28.18
C TRP A 8 3.04 -8.40 26.67
N THR A 9 2.58 -9.42 25.94
CA THR A 9 2.27 -9.31 24.52
C THR A 9 1.11 -8.35 24.27
N ARG A 10 0.10 -8.36 25.15
CA ARG A 10 -1.06 -7.48 25.07
C ARG A 10 -0.69 -6.02 25.37
N GLU A 11 0.13 -5.78 26.39
CA GLU A 11 0.66 -4.44 26.72
C GLU A 11 1.54 -3.89 25.60
N LYS A 12 2.43 -4.71 25.07
CA LYS A 12 3.28 -4.34 23.95
C LYS A 12 2.45 -4.00 22.70
N ASN A 13 1.41 -4.78 22.43
CA ASN A 13 0.50 -4.50 21.32
C ASN A 13 -0.26 -3.20 21.52
N ASN A 14 -0.70 -2.88 22.73
CA ASN A 14 -1.38 -1.63 23.06
C ASN A 14 -0.44 -0.42 22.95
N ILE A 15 0.80 -0.56 23.43
CA ILE A 15 1.84 0.47 23.31
C ILE A 15 2.19 0.70 21.84
N ASP A 16 2.37 -0.39 21.06
CA ASP A 16 2.72 -0.32 19.63
C ASP A 16 1.62 0.30 18.79
N SER A 17 0.33 0.17 19.17
CA SER A 17 -0.79 0.72 18.42
C SER A 17 -1.07 2.20 18.70
N ASN A 18 -0.67 2.74 19.87
CA ASN A 18 -0.95 4.14 20.23
C ASN A 18 -0.16 5.15 19.39
N TRP A 19 1.04 4.81 18.93
CA TRP A 19 1.86 5.71 18.13
C TRP A 19 1.21 6.00 16.76
N THR A 20 0.40 5.08 16.23
CA THR A 20 -0.21 5.22 14.90
C THR A 20 -1.12 6.44 14.80
N ARG A 21 -1.71 6.89 15.91
CA ARG A 21 -2.56 8.09 15.94
C ARG A 21 -1.81 9.36 15.56
N LYS A 22 -0.51 9.40 15.81
CA LYS A 22 0.36 10.55 15.52
C LYS A 22 1.14 10.39 14.22
N ALA A 23 1.00 9.25 13.55
CA ALA A 23 1.67 8.99 12.29
C ALA A 23 0.91 9.64 11.14
N SER A 24 1.64 10.13 10.15
CA SER A 24 1.07 10.80 8.98
C SER A 24 1.65 10.25 7.68
N LEU A 25 0.86 10.34 6.63
CA LEU A 25 1.29 9.97 5.28
C LEU A 25 2.09 11.11 4.67
N VAL A 26 3.29 10.80 4.19
CA VAL A 26 4.17 11.77 3.51
C VAL A 26 4.63 11.20 2.17
N GLU A 27 4.73 12.05 1.17
CA GLU A 27 5.31 11.63 -0.11
C GLU A 27 6.83 11.51 0.02
N LEU A 28 7.39 10.42 -0.49
CA LEU A 28 8.82 10.16 -0.47
C LEU A 28 9.39 10.29 -1.88
N LYS A 29 10.54 10.95 -1.99
CA LYS A 29 11.28 11.07 -3.26
C LYS A 29 12.28 9.95 -3.45
N THR A 30 12.68 9.28 -2.39
CA THR A 30 13.64 8.19 -2.43
C THR A 30 13.31 7.13 -1.39
N ILE A 31 13.60 5.89 -1.74
CA ILE A 31 13.54 4.72 -0.86
C ILE A 31 14.68 3.78 -1.27
N ASP A 32 15.03 2.85 -0.38
CA ASP A 32 15.85 1.71 -0.76
C ASP A 32 14.93 0.62 -1.32
N VAL A 33 14.89 0.48 -2.65
CA VAL A 33 14.01 -0.50 -3.31
C VAL A 33 14.37 -1.94 -2.96
N SER A 34 15.59 -2.21 -2.51
CA SER A 34 16.00 -3.55 -2.07
C SER A 34 15.27 -3.99 -0.79
N GLU A 35 14.73 -3.06 -0.02
CA GLU A 35 13.90 -3.37 1.15
C GLU A 35 12.48 -3.83 0.80
N ASP A 36 12.03 -3.59 -0.43
CA ASP A 36 10.68 -3.97 -0.86
C ASP A 36 10.59 -5.50 -0.96
N PRO A 37 9.83 -6.17 -0.07
CA PRO A 37 9.72 -7.62 -0.10
C PRO A 37 8.78 -8.13 -1.18
N VAL A 38 8.04 -7.24 -1.84
CA VAL A 38 7.01 -7.59 -2.81
C VAL A 38 7.50 -7.42 -4.24
N ARG A 39 8.09 -6.25 -4.55
CA ARG A 39 8.51 -5.91 -5.91
C ARG A 39 9.88 -5.23 -5.94
N PRO A 40 10.93 -5.92 -5.44
CA PRO A 40 12.28 -5.31 -5.40
C PRO A 40 12.85 -5.03 -6.79
N GLU A 41 12.32 -5.66 -7.83
CA GLU A 41 12.75 -5.51 -9.22
C GLU A 41 12.31 -4.19 -9.86
N ILE A 42 11.33 -3.48 -9.27
CA ILE A 42 10.87 -2.20 -9.81
C ILE A 42 11.78 -1.08 -9.29
N ASP A 43 12.46 -0.38 -10.20
CA ASP A 43 13.39 0.67 -9.81
C ASP A 43 12.71 1.92 -9.25
N LEU A 44 13.51 2.78 -8.64
CA LEU A 44 13.05 4.00 -7.99
C LEU A 44 12.43 4.98 -9.00
N GLN A 45 13.06 5.13 -10.16
CA GLN A 45 12.61 6.07 -11.19
C GLN A 45 11.22 5.70 -11.70
N TRP A 46 10.97 4.43 -11.99
CA TRP A 46 9.66 3.94 -12.42
C TRP A 46 8.56 4.29 -11.40
N ARG A 47 8.87 4.17 -10.12
CA ARG A 47 7.91 4.42 -9.03
C ARG A 47 7.50 5.89 -8.91
N ARG A 48 8.21 6.79 -9.56
CA ARG A 48 8.00 8.23 -9.50
C ARG A 48 7.57 8.86 -10.82
N GLU A 49 7.63 8.13 -11.92
CA GLU A 49 7.24 8.63 -13.24
C GLU A 49 5.73 8.56 -13.44
N PHE A 50 5.22 9.35 -14.38
CA PHE A 50 3.82 9.35 -14.80
C PHE A 50 2.83 9.50 -13.63
N ASP A 51 3.10 10.44 -12.74
CA ASP A 51 2.33 10.70 -11.51
C ASP A 51 2.31 9.56 -10.49
N ARG A 52 3.04 8.46 -10.71
CA ARG A 52 3.21 7.43 -9.70
C ARG A 52 3.88 8.01 -8.47
N LYS A 53 3.49 7.57 -7.30
CA LYS A 53 3.93 8.16 -6.04
C LYS A 53 4.36 7.08 -5.04
N ILE A 54 5.35 7.44 -4.25
CA ILE A 54 5.79 6.67 -3.10
C ILE A 54 5.36 7.43 -1.86
N PHE A 55 4.66 6.76 -0.96
CA PHE A 55 4.29 7.35 0.33
C PHE A 55 4.90 6.55 1.47
N GLY A 56 5.30 7.28 2.51
CA GLY A 56 5.72 6.71 3.77
C GLY A 56 4.77 7.09 4.89
N LEU A 57 4.65 6.22 5.86
CA LEU A 57 4.00 6.51 7.13
C LEU A 57 5.07 7.02 8.09
N LYS A 58 5.02 8.32 8.39
CA LYS A 58 6.05 8.98 9.20
C LYS A 58 5.59 9.15 10.64
N HIS A 59 6.44 8.77 11.58
CA HIS A 59 6.28 9.00 13.00
C HIS A 59 7.63 9.35 13.63
N LYS A 60 7.73 10.50 14.31
CA LYS A 60 8.96 10.96 14.97
C LYS A 60 10.20 10.89 14.07
N GLU A 61 10.13 11.46 12.88
CA GLU A 61 11.21 11.49 11.89
C GLU A 61 11.60 10.13 11.29
N GLU A 62 10.87 9.06 11.63
CA GLU A 62 11.10 7.74 11.07
C GLU A 62 9.96 7.31 10.15
N ILE A 63 10.31 6.62 9.06
CA ILE A 63 9.33 6.00 8.16
C ILE A 63 9.05 4.58 8.65
N LYS A 64 7.79 4.32 9.00
CA LYS A 64 7.35 3.06 9.61
C LYS A 64 6.73 2.08 8.63
N ALA A 65 6.24 2.57 7.49
CA ALA A 65 5.70 1.75 6.41
C ALA A 65 5.83 2.52 5.09
N ILE A 66 5.76 1.79 3.98
CA ILE A 66 5.85 2.37 2.65
C ILE A 66 4.74 1.77 1.79
N ILE A 67 4.09 2.60 1.00
CA ILE A 67 3.13 2.19 -0.03
C ILE A 67 3.45 2.90 -1.34
N CYS A 68 3.41 2.16 -2.44
CA CYS A 68 3.60 2.71 -3.78
C CYS A 68 2.29 2.65 -4.54
N LEU A 69 1.90 3.77 -5.11
CA LEU A 69 0.65 3.94 -5.86
C LEU A 69 0.93 4.33 -7.31
N ALA A 70 0.20 3.71 -8.22
CA ALA A 70 0.05 4.16 -9.59
C ALA A 70 -1.41 4.57 -9.80
N PHE A 71 -1.65 5.42 -10.79
CA PHE A 71 -3.00 5.96 -11.04
C PHE A 71 -3.43 5.59 -12.45
N THR A 72 -4.59 4.97 -12.55
CA THR A 72 -5.10 4.40 -13.80
C THR A 72 -6.58 4.72 -13.97
N ASN A 73 -7.12 4.38 -15.14
CA ASN A 73 -8.55 4.48 -15.44
C ASN A 73 -9.20 3.09 -15.53
N ASP A 74 -8.42 2.02 -15.36
CA ASP A 74 -8.91 0.65 -15.36
C ASP A 74 -8.04 -0.21 -14.44
N VAL A 75 -8.50 -1.42 -14.12
CA VAL A 75 -7.80 -2.34 -13.22
C VAL A 75 -6.75 -3.13 -13.99
N PRO A 76 -5.46 -2.98 -13.65
CA PRO A 76 -4.40 -3.78 -14.26
C PRO A 76 -4.37 -5.18 -13.65
N HIS A 77 -4.09 -6.19 -14.47
CA HIS A 77 -3.94 -7.58 -14.03
C HIS A 77 -2.47 -8.05 -14.04
N THR A 78 -1.60 -7.25 -14.62
CA THR A 78 -0.15 -7.52 -14.67
C THR A 78 0.64 -6.23 -14.42
N VAL A 79 1.92 -6.37 -14.08
CA VAL A 79 2.82 -5.21 -13.95
C VAL A 79 2.96 -4.48 -15.30
N ARG A 80 2.97 -5.23 -16.41
CA ARG A 80 3.02 -4.63 -17.74
C ARG A 80 1.78 -3.78 -18.03
N GLU A 81 0.59 -4.27 -17.68
CA GLU A 81 -0.63 -3.49 -17.80
C GLU A 81 -0.60 -2.26 -16.89
N LEU A 82 -0.10 -2.41 -15.66
CA LEU A 82 0.07 -1.28 -14.75
C LEU A 82 0.94 -0.19 -15.36
N ASP A 83 2.05 -0.58 -15.97
CA ASP A 83 2.94 0.37 -16.66
C ASP A 83 2.22 1.10 -17.79
N LEU A 84 1.61 0.38 -18.70
CA LEU A 84 0.90 0.96 -19.85
C LEU A 84 -0.28 1.81 -19.42
N MET A 85 -1.12 1.31 -18.51
CA MET A 85 -2.32 2.01 -18.06
C MET A 85 -2.00 3.30 -17.32
N SER A 86 -0.97 3.31 -16.48
CA SER A 86 -0.58 4.52 -15.77
C SER A 86 0.01 5.58 -16.70
N LYS A 87 0.76 5.18 -17.74
CA LYS A 87 1.25 6.09 -18.78
C LYS A 87 0.10 6.69 -19.58
N VAL A 88 -0.81 5.84 -20.06
CA VAL A 88 -1.97 6.28 -20.83
C VAL A 88 -2.86 7.21 -20.01
N SER A 89 -3.15 6.85 -18.76
CA SER A 89 -3.99 7.67 -17.89
C SER A 89 -3.38 9.03 -17.60
N LYS A 90 -2.05 9.12 -17.47
CA LYS A 90 -1.36 10.39 -17.33
C LYS A 90 -1.51 11.24 -18.58
N TYR A 91 -1.30 10.64 -19.74
CA TYR A 91 -1.42 11.32 -21.04
C TYR A 91 -2.86 11.81 -21.29
N GLU A 92 -3.84 10.93 -21.08
CA GLU A 92 -5.26 11.22 -21.28
C GLU A 92 -5.87 12.07 -20.14
N LYS A 93 -5.16 12.26 -19.03
CA LYS A 93 -5.63 12.97 -17.85
C LYS A 93 -6.95 12.43 -17.29
N ASN A 94 -7.12 11.12 -17.33
CA ASN A 94 -8.36 10.44 -16.96
C ASN A 94 -8.21 9.43 -15.82
N ALA A 95 -7.09 9.43 -15.11
CA ALA A 95 -6.91 8.56 -13.96
C ALA A 95 -7.99 8.82 -12.91
N ASN A 96 -8.69 7.77 -12.51
CA ASN A 96 -9.80 7.86 -11.54
C ASN A 96 -9.68 6.85 -10.41
N MET A 97 -8.61 6.05 -10.38
CA MET A 97 -8.37 5.10 -9.31
C MET A 97 -6.89 5.03 -8.95
N ALA A 98 -6.62 4.64 -7.72
CA ALA A 98 -5.27 4.35 -7.25
C ALA A 98 -5.05 2.85 -7.22
N ILE A 99 -3.89 2.42 -7.72
CA ILE A 99 -3.45 1.03 -7.69
C ILE A 99 -2.29 0.90 -6.71
N ALA A 100 -2.54 0.23 -5.59
CA ALA A 100 -1.49 -0.13 -4.64
C ALA A 100 -0.78 -1.38 -5.15
N TYR A 101 0.44 -1.23 -5.65
CA TYR A 101 1.16 -2.36 -6.24
C TYR A 101 2.23 -2.93 -5.31
N THR A 102 2.61 -2.21 -4.27
CA THR A 102 3.45 -2.74 -3.19
C THR A 102 3.19 -1.96 -1.90
N VAL A 103 3.24 -2.68 -0.79
CA VAL A 103 3.16 -2.11 0.55
C VAL A 103 3.96 -2.99 1.49
N TRP A 104 4.74 -2.36 2.37
CA TRP A 104 5.45 -3.09 3.42
C TRP A 104 5.59 -2.23 4.66
N SER A 105 5.78 -2.87 5.80
CA SER A 105 5.91 -2.19 7.07
C SER A 105 7.21 -2.55 7.77
N ARG A 106 7.71 -1.61 8.55
CA ARG A 106 8.91 -1.76 9.38
C ARG A 106 8.57 -1.93 10.86
N GLN A 107 7.30 -1.74 11.22
CA GLN A 107 6.84 -1.81 12.59
C GLN A 107 5.42 -2.34 12.65
N LYS A 108 5.11 -3.13 13.68
CA LYS A 108 3.77 -3.67 13.91
C LYS A 108 2.72 -2.55 14.01
N GLY A 109 1.60 -2.73 13.35
CA GLY A 109 0.53 -1.74 13.26
C GLY A 109 0.68 -0.73 12.12
N ALA A 110 1.90 -0.57 11.58
CA ALA A 110 2.15 0.40 10.51
C ALA A 110 1.47 0.01 9.19
N GLY A 111 1.41 -1.29 8.88
CA GLY A 111 0.77 -1.77 7.66
C GLY A 111 -0.73 -1.46 7.61
N LYS A 112 -1.43 -1.61 8.72
CA LYS A 112 -2.84 -1.23 8.85
C LYS A 112 -3.01 0.28 8.71
N LYS A 113 -2.19 1.04 9.42
CA LYS A 113 -2.29 2.50 9.44
C LYS A 113 -1.99 3.13 8.08
N ILE A 114 -0.97 2.67 7.37
CA ILE A 114 -0.64 3.23 6.06
C ILE A 114 -1.77 2.99 5.06
N MET A 115 -2.43 1.84 5.14
CA MET A 115 -3.58 1.55 4.27
C MET A 115 -4.75 2.49 4.57
N GLU A 116 -5.05 2.72 5.84
CA GLU A 116 -6.08 3.69 6.26
C GLU A 116 -5.77 5.10 5.73
N GLU A 117 -4.52 5.53 5.84
CA GLU A 117 -4.09 6.85 5.36
C GLU A 117 -4.11 6.95 3.82
N ALA A 118 -3.77 5.87 3.13
CA ALA A 118 -3.88 5.82 1.66
C ALA A 118 -5.34 5.94 1.20
N LEU A 119 -6.29 5.34 1.91
CA LEU A 119 -7.72 5.49 1.61
C LEU A 119 -8.20 6.93 1.84
N LYS A 120 -7.74 7.58 2.89
CA LYS A 120 -8.03 9.01 3.12
C LYS A 120 -7.48 9.89 2.01
N TYR A 121 -6.25 9.62 1.58
CA TYR A 121 -5.63 10.30 0.45
C TYR A 121 -6.48 10.17 -0.82
N ALA A 122 -6.93 8.96 -1.13
CA ALA A 122 -7.76 8.70 -2.29
C ALA A 122 -9.08 9.50 -2.24
N LYS A 123 -9.72 9.58 -1.08
CA LYS A 123 -10.93 10.39 -0.89
C LYS A 123 -10.68 11.87 -1.12
N ILE A 124 -9.60 12.41 -0.54
CA ILE A 124 -9.22 13.81 -0.71
C ILE A 124 -8.97 14.15 -2.18
N LYS A 125 -8.37 13.23 -2.92
CA LYS A 125 -8.08 13.39 -4.36
C LYS A 125 -9.28 13.07 -5.26
N ASN A 126 -10.44 12.75 -4.70
CA ASN A 126 -11.65 12.39 -5.43
C ASN A 126 -11.47 11.18 -6.34
N LEU A 127 -10.61 10.26 -5.96
CA LEU A 127 -10.47 8.99 -6.66
C LEU A 127 -11.68 8.11 -6.36
N LYS A 128 -12.16 7.39 -7.37
CA LYS A 128 -13.38 6.59 -7.25
C LYS A 128 -13.13 5.21 -6.65
N ARG A 129 -11.91 4.68 -6.84
CA ARG A 129 -11.58 3.31 -6.44
C ARG A 129 -10.14 3.25 -5.91
N VAL A 130 -9.92 2.36 -4.95
CA VAL A 130 -8.59 1.91 -4.53
C VAL A 130 -8.54 0.41 -4.71
N VAL A 131 -7.70 -0.03 -5.63
CA VAL A 131 -7.53 -1.44 -6.02
C VAL A 131 -6.06 -1.80 -5.85
N THR A 132 -5.77 -3.06 -5.59
CA THR A 132 -4.38 -3.52 -5.50
C THR A 132 -3.98 -4.29 -6.75
N LEU A 133 -2.68 -4.36 -7.00
CA LEU A 133 -2.08 -5.35 -7.88
C LEU A 133 -1.09 -6.15 -7.02
N SER A 134 -1.53 -7.29 -6.51
CA SER A 134 -0.83 -8.06 -5.49
C SER A 134 -0.27 -9.36 -6.06
N PRO A 135 0.85 -9.87 -5.51
CA PRO A 135 1.31 -11.21 -5.88
C PRO A 135 0.38 -12.28 -5.33
N LEU A 136 0.42 -13.48 -5.94
CA LEU A 136 -0.34 -14.64 -5.48
C LEU A 136 0.37 -15.31 -4.28
N THR A 137 0.42 -14.61 -3.15
CA THR A 137 1.05 -15.13 -1.93
C THR A 137 0.05 -15.14 -0.79
N PRO A 138 0.16 -16.09 0.16
CA PRO A 138 -0.67 -16.08 1.36
C PRO A 138 -0.52 -14.80 2.17
N MET A 139 0.67 -14.26 2.26
CA MET A 139 0.95 -13.03 3.00
C MET A 139 0.17 -11.84 2.44
N ALA A 140 0.21 -11.63 1.13
CA ALA A 140 -0.52 -10.54 0.48
C ALA A 140 -2.04 -10.72 0.64
N THR A 141 -2.54 -11.94 0.45
CA THR A 141 -3.96 -12.27 0.62
C THR A 141 -4.43 -11.96 2.04
N HIS A 142 -3.72 -12.46 3.05
CA HIS A 142 -4.09 -12.24 4.45
C HIS A 142 -4.04 -10.75 4.84
N TYR A 143 -3.03 -10.02 4.35
CA TYR A 143 -2.87 -8.60 4.63
C TYR A 143 -4.07 -7.80 4.11
N HIS A 144 -4.45 -7.97 2.85
CA HIS A 144 -5.53 -7.19 2.25
C HIS A 144 -6.91 -7.59 2.79
N ILE A 145 -7.17 -8.89 2.95
CA ILE A 145 -8.43 -9.36 3.54
C ILE A 145 -8.58 -8.85 4.97
N ARG A 146 -7.52 -8.93 5.79
CA ARG A 146 -7.53 -8.45 7.17
C ARG A 146 -7.79 -6.95 7.27
N ASN A 147 -7.33 -6.18 6.29
CA ASN A 147 -7.54 -4.74 6.24
C ASN A 147 -8.89 -4.35 5.59
N GLY A 148 -9.75 -5.31 5.30
CA GLY A 148 -11.11 -5.06 4.86
C GLY A 148 -11.33 -5.04 3.35
N ALA A 149 -10.33 -5.39 2.55
CA ALA A 149 -10.48 -5.46 1.10
C ALA A 149 -11.19 -6.73 0.67
N LYS A 150 -11.77 -6.69 -0.52
CA LYS A 150 -12.42 -7.84 -1.17
C LYS A 150 -11.63 -8.25 -2.40
N LEU A 151 -11.47 -9.57 -2.60
CA LEU A 151 -10.89 -10.10 -3.82
C LEU A 151 -11.85 -9.85 -4.98
N ILE A 152 -11.37 -9.18 -6.03
CA ILE A 152 -12.18 -8.88 -7.23
C ILE A 152 -11.69 -9.60 -8.47
N SER A 153 -10.42 -10.02 -8.51
CA SER A 153 -9.86 -10.71 -9.66
C SER A 153 -8.71 -11.62 -9.24
N LEU A 154 -8.70 -12.81 -9.78
CA LEU A 154 -7.60 -13.77 -9.64
C LEU A 154 -7.00 -14.00 -11.02
N ASN A 155 -5.74 -13.64 -11.20
CA ASN A 155 -5.06 -13.65 -12.49
C ASN A 155 -3.99 -14.74 -12.53
N ALA A 156 -3.30 -14.91 -13.66
CA ALA A 156 -2.28 -15.95 -13.81
C ALA A 156 -1.14 -15.84 -12.79
N GLU A 157 -0.66 -14.61 -12.51
CA GLU A 157 0.48 -14.37 -11.62
C GLU A 157 0.18 -13.34 -10.53
N THR A 158 -1.01 -12.74 -10.54
CA THR A 158 -1.39 -11.68 -9.62
C THR A 158 -2.82 -11.85 -9.14
N GLN A 159 -3.21 -11.01 -8.19
CA GLN A 159 -4.58 -10.87 -7.75
C GLN A 159 -4.88 -9.41 -7.42
N ASN A 160 -6.13 -9.04 -7.56
CA ASN A 160 -6.59 -7.70 -7.26
C ASN A 160 -7.57 -7.73 -6.07
N PHE A 161 -7.34 -6.85 -5.12
CA PHE A 161 -8.26 -6.58 -4.02
C PHE A 161 -8.79 -5.17 -4.16
N GLU A 162 -10.02 -4.95 -3.73
CA GLU A 162 -10.61 -3.62 -3.72
C GLU A 162 -11.01 -3.21 -2.31
N TYR A 163 -10.63 -2.00 -1.94
CA TYR A 163 -11.01 -1.36 -0.68
C TYR A 163 -12.22 -0.47 -0.89
N SER A 164 -13.15 -0.48 0.05
CA SER A 164 -14.25 0.48 0.06
C SER A 164 -13.78 1.87 0.48
N LEU A 165 -14.23 2.88 -0.23
CA LEU A 165 -13.97 4.28 0.10
C LEU A 165 -15.13 4.93 0.85
#